data_d2b61c23a65171957326296002e09372
#
_entry.id   d2b61c23a65171957326296002e09372
#
_cell.length_a   1.000
_cell.length_b   1.000
_cell.length_c   1.000
_cell.angle_alpha   90.00
_cell.angle_beta   90.00
_cell.angle_gamma   90.00
#
_symmetry.space_group_name_H-M   'P 1'
#
loop_
_entity.id
_entity.type
_entity.pdbx_description
1 polymer ?
#
loop_
_entity_poly.entity_id
_entity_poly.type
_entity_poly.pdbx_seq_one_letter_code
_entity_poly.pdbx_strand_id
1 'polypeptide(L)'
;MRAGLRSVCAVACLVGAPAAYAEEHAVQRTEHGSVDWTELTVVAEGSGLPPEDAIDRSAARLEAERRAEDDAKARVLEVLKAVAIDAGVGGAERLSNERVRLQAEGMLRRCEARTSRFLSDGAVDMTVACPLEGGLAAILLPPLETRTPEPVDGPPSEHTGVVVVVEGEYAPRLAPRIVDDSGRELYGQASVGSNAVRRWGTVAYTKSEASARAHPRSGDAPVGVSVSSAGNALLAGPEAAQVLRSEGMALREGRVVIVLPAP
;
A
#
# COMPACT_ATOMS: atom_id res chain seq x y z
N MET A 1 47.88 -16.26 59.81
CA MET A 1 47.65 -15.33 58.68
C MET A 1 46.71 -15.99 57.69
N ARG A 2 45.44 -15.59 57.68
CA ARG A 2 44.42 -16.14 56.79
C ARG A 2 44.05 -15.08 55.76
N ALA A 3 44.38 -15.34 54.49
CA ALA A 3 44.00 -14.51 53.35
C ALA A 3 42.60 -14.92 52.89
N GLY A 4 41.65 -13.98 52.95
CA GLY A 4 40.30 -14.17 52.48
C GLY A 4 40.18 -13.81 50.98
N LEU A 5 39.80 -14.80 50.20
CA LEU A 5 39.52 -14.68 48.75
C LEU A 5 38.07 -14.13 48.57
N ARG A 6 37.95 -12.89 48.13
CA ARG A 6 36.64 -12.30 47.77
C ARG A 6 36.30 -12.68 46.34
N SER A 7 35.31 -13.55 46.17
CA SER A 7 34.71 -13.89 44.88
C SER A 7 33.78 -12.74 44.42
N VAL A 8 34.12 -12.12 43.31
CA VAL A 8 33.27 -11.11 42.65
C VAL A 8 32.42 -11.83 41.62
N CYS A 9 31.13 -12.03 41.89
CA CYS A 9 30.15 -12.45 40.91
C CYS A 9 29.82 -11.30 39.97
N ALA A 10 30.29 -11.36 38.73
CA ALA A 10 29.84 -10.47 37.64
C ALA A 10 28.52 -11.01 37.10
N VAL A 11 27.43 -10.29 37.39
CA VAL A 11 26.13 -10.51 36.74
C VAL A 11 26.16 -9.87 35.37
N ALA A 12 26.29 -10.69 34.33
CA ALA A 12 26.11 -10.23 32.94
C ALA A 12 24.64 -10.03 32.65
N CYS A 13 24.16 -8.78 32.65
CA CYS A 13 22.87 -8.42 32.08
C CYS A 13 22.92 -8.61 30.55
N LEU A 14 22.37 -9.71 30.06
CA LEU A 14 22.02 -9.88 28.65
C LEU A 14 20.86 -8.93 28.34
N VAL A 15 21.16 -7.75 27.84
CA VAL A 15 20.20 -6.87 27.21
C VAL A 15 19.88 -7.53 25.86
N GLY A 16 18.80 -8.30 25.82
CA GLY A 16 18.23 -8.78 24.57
C GLY A 16 17.81 -7.57 23.74
N ALA A 17 18.56 -7.26 22.68
CA ALA A 17 18.08 -6.33 21.66
C ALA A 17 16.74 -6.86 21.10
N PRO A 18 15.69 -6.03 20.99
CA PRO A 18 14.49 -6.45 20.30
C PRO A 18 14.89 -6.85 18.89
N ALA A 19 14.57 -8.08 18.49
CA ALA A 19 14.68 -8.49 17.10
C ALA A 19 13.78 -7.53 16.31
N ALA A 20 14.37 -6.60 15.56
CA ALA A 20 13.68 -5.83 14.56
C ALA A 20 13.16 -6.88 13.56
N TYR A 21 11.86 -7.19 13.62
CA TYR A 21 11.21 -7.95 12.59
C TYR A 21 11.36 -7.12 11.32
N ALA A 22 12.21 -7.58 10.40
CA ALA A 22 12.25 -7.02 9.05
C ALA A 22 10.85 -7.20 8.49
N GLU A 23 10.15 -6.09 8.28
CA GLU A 23 8.81 -6.10 7.72
C GLU A 23 8.92 -6.66 6.30
N GLU A 24 8.32 -7.82 6.05
CA GLU A 24 8.40 -8.48 4.77
C GLU A 24 7.44 -7.77 3.81
N HIS A 25 7.99 -7.05 2.83
CA HIS A 25 7.22 -6.26 1.89
C HIS A 25 6.46 -7.13 0.88
N ALA A 26 5.23 -6.76 0.58
CA ALA A 26 4.42 -7.37 -0.47
C ALA A 26 4.65 -6.63 -1.80
N VAL A 27 5.69 -7.01 -2.54
CA VAL A 27 6.09 -6.34 -3.77
C VAL A 27 5.58 -7.08 -5.00
N GLN A 28 4.77 -6.41 -5.80
CA GLN A 28 4.36 -6.84 -7.13
C GLN A 28 5.30 -6.22 -8.17
N ARG A 29 6.05 -7.05 -8.90
CA ARG A 29 6.93 -6.59 -9.98
C ARG A 29 6.19 -6.55 -11.31
N THR A 30 6.51 -5.54 -12.12
CA THR A 30 6.05 -5.35 -13.50
C THR A 30 7.24 -5.12 -14.41
N GLU A 31 7.03 -5.04 -15.72
CA GLU A 31 8.08 -4.73 -16.69
C GLU A 31 8.69 -3.33 -16.47
N HIS A 32 7.92 -2.36 -15.99
CA HIS A 32 8.34 -0.96 -15.89
C HIS A 32 8.70 -0.51 -14.48
N GLY A 33 8.56 -1.40 -13.48
CA GLY A 33 8.83 -1.08 -12.08
C GLY A 33 8.12 -2.02 -11.12
N SER A 34 7.70 -1.53 -9.97
CA SER A 34 7.03 -2.34 -8.97
C SER A 34 6.01 -1.56 -8.15
N VAL A 35 5.08 -2.29 -7.56
CA VAL A 35 4.16 -1.78 -6.54
C VAL A 35 4.52 -2.46 -5.22
N ASP A 36 4.86 -1.69 -4.23
CA ASP A 36 4.94 -2.13 -2.84
C ASP A 36 3.57 -1.92 -2.19
N TRP A 37 2.88 -3.01 -1.95
CA TRP A 37 1.55 -2.99 -1.37
C TRP A 37 1.54 -2.77 0.14
N THR A 38 2.65 -3.05 0.82
CA THR A 38 2.80 -2.79 2.26
C THR A 38 2.95 -1.29 2.51
N GLU A 39 3.81 -0.64 1.71
CA GLU A 39 4.03 0.80 1.78
C GLU A 39 3.05 1.61 0.93
N LEU A 40 2.19 0.96 0.16
CA LEU A 40 1.33 1.59 -0.85
C LEU A 40 2.11 2.58 -1.73
N THR A 41 3.21 2.10 -2.31
CA THR A 41 4.13 2.93 -3.10
C THR A 41 4.42 2.28 -4.45
N VAL A 42 4.39 3.07 -5.51
CA VAL A 42 4.84 2.66 -6.85
C VAL A 42 6.27 3.14 -7.04
N VAL A 43 7.14 2.23 -7.47
CA VAL A 43 8.55 2.53 -7.73
C VAL A 43 8.86 2.25 -9.21
N ALA A 44 9.51 3.20 -9.86
CA ALA A 44 9.99 3.03 -11.24
C ALA A 44 11.37 3.67 -11.39
N GLU A 45 12.14 3.14 -12.34
CA GLU A 45 13.47 3.65 -12.70
C GLU A 45 13.41 4.24 -14.11
N GLY A 46 13.99 5.42 -14.28
CA GLY A 46 14.10 6.10 -15.56
C GLY A 46 15.53 6.50 -15.87
N SER A 47 15.81 6.75 -17.14
CA SER A 47 17.13 7.11 -17.61
C SER A 47 17.08 8.38 -18.46
N GLY A 48 18.06 9.26 -18.29
CA GLY A 48 18.20 10.48 -19.07
C GLY A 48 19.61 10.63 -19.65
N LEU A 49 19.68 10.94 -20.93
CA LEU A 49 20.93 11.24 -21.63
C LEU A 49 21.17 12.74 -21.66
N PRO A 50 22.42 13.21 -21.52
CA PRO A 50 22.74 14.61 -21.75
C PRO A 50 22.50 14.99 -23.23
N PRO A 51 22.25 16.28 -23.52
CA PRO A 51 22.24 16.76 -24.91
C PRO A 51 23.59 16.54 -25.59
N GLU A 52 23.58 16.07 -26.85
CA GLU A 52 24.81 15.76 -27.61
C GLU A 52 25.69 16.99 -27.89
N ASP A 53 25.06 18.17 -28.00
CA ASP A 53 25.69 19.44 -28.34
C ASP A 53 25.93 20.35 -27.12
N ALA A 54 25.87 19.82 -25.91
CA ALA A 54 26.02 20.60 -24.69
C ALA A 54 27.44 21.12 -24.53
N ILE A 55 27.58 22.45 -24.52
CA ILE A 55 28.86 23.15 -24.28
C ILE A 55 29.17 23.16 -22.76
N ASP A 56 28.13 23.34 -21.94
CA ASP A 56 28.24 23.35 -20.48
C ASP A 56 27.87 21.97 -19.90
N ARG A 57 28.88 21.31 -19.33
CA ARG A 57 28.71 19.97 -18.70
C ARG A 57 27.77 20.01 -17.51
N SER A 58 27.72 21.10 -16.75
CA SER A 58 26.84 21.22 -15.59
C SER A 58 25.38 21.36 -16.03
N ALA A 59 25.12 22.16 -17.05
CA ALA A 59 23.79 22.28 -17.66
C ALA A 59 23.34 20.97 -18.31
N ALA A 60 24.25 20.27 -19.01
CA ALA A 60 23.97 18.98 -19.63
C ALA A 60 23.57 17.92 -18.58
N ARG A 61 24.27 17.90 -17.45
CA ARG A 61 23.95 16.97 -16.35
C ARG A 61 22.57 17.28 -15.75
N LEU A 62 22.25 18.52 -15.50
CA LEU A 62 20.94 18.91 -14.98
C LEU A 62 19.81 18.52 -15.93
N GLU A 63 20.05 18.66 -17.23
CA GLU A 63 19.09 18.24 -18.26
C GLU A 63 18.94 16.71 -18.30
N ALA A 64 20.03 15.95 -18.15
CA ALA A 64 19.98 14.50 -18.04
C ALA A 64 19.19 14.05 -16.79
N GLU A 65 19.37 14.71 -15.65
CA GLU A 65 18.58 14.44 -14.42
C GLU A 65 17.08 14.67 -14.66
N ARG A 66 16.71 15.78 -15.31
CA ARG A 66 15.29 16.08 -15.63
C ARG A 66 14.69 15.02 -16.55
N ARG A 67 15.43 14.61 -17.60
CA ARG A 67 14.99 13.54 -18.52
C ARG A 67 14.83 12.22 -17.81
N ALA A 68 15.74 11.86 -16.89
CA ALA A 68 15.64 10.64 -16.10
C ALA A 68 14.41 10.66 -15.19
N GLU A 69 14.12 11.79 -14.57
CA GLU A 69 12.93 11.97 -13.74
C GLU A 69 11.64 11.86 -14.56
N ASP A 70 11.59 12.50 -15.72
CA ASP A 70 10.43 12.47 -16.61
C ASP A 70 10.20 11.05 -17.17
N ASP A 71 11.26 10.32 -17.56
CA ASP A 71 11.17 8.92 -17.98
C ASP A 71 10.69 8.02 -16.86
N ALA A 72 11.24 8.18 -15.63
CA ALA A 72 10.79 7.43 -14.46
C ALA A 72 9.29 7.65 -14.17
N LYS A 73 8.83 8.90 -14.24
CA LYS A 73 7.41 9.24 -14.05
C LYS A 73 6.52 8.65 -15.15
N ALA A 74 6.98 8.63 -16.39
CA ALA A 74 6.25 7.98 -17.48
C ALA A 74 6.11 6.48 -17.21
N ARG A 75 7.16 5.82 -16.72
CA ARG A 75 7.13 4.39 -16.33
C ARG A 75 6.21 4.14 -15.14
N VAL A 76 6.09 5.06 -14.19
CA VAL A 76 5.08 4.94 -13.11
C VAL A 76 3.68 4.79 -13.69
N LEU A 77 3.31 5.53 -14.74
CA LEU A 77 2.00 5.37 -15.39
C LEU A 77 1.84 3.98 -15.99
N GLU A 78 2.90 3.39 -16.56
CA GLU A 78 2.86 2.02 -17.08
C GLU A 78 2.69 0.99 -15.94
N VAL A 79 3.37 1.18 -14.81
CA VAL A 79 3.16 0.34 -13.61
C VAL A 79 1.72 0.45 -13.11
N LEU A 80 1.14 1.64 -13.09
CA LEU A 80 -0.24 1.85 -12.65
C LEU A 80 -1.27 1.13 -13.52
N LYS A 81 -0.98 0.87 -14.81
CA LYS A 81 -1.85 0.06 -15.67
C LYS A 81 -1.97 -1.39 -15.19
N ALA A 82 -0.92 -1.92 -14.54
CA ALA A 82 -0.91 -3.28 -14.00
C ALA A 82 -1.56 -3.40 -12.60
N VAL A 83 -1.92 -2.28 -11.97
CA VAL A 83 -2.55 -2.27 -10.65
C VAL A 83 -3.97 -2.80 -10.74
N ALA A 84 -4.30 -3.80 -9.93
CA ALA A 84 -5.67 -4.24 -9.73
C ALA A 84 -6.41 -3.25 -8.84
N ILE A 85 -7.56 -2.75 -9.29
CA ILE A 85 -8.30 -1.72 -8.54
C ILE A 85 -9.44 -2.35 -7.76
N ASP A 86 -10.32 -3.07 -8.45
CA ASP A 86 -11.50 -3.73 -7.89
C ASP A 86 -11.65 -5.13 -8.54
N ALA A 87 -12.71 -5.84 -8.20
CA ALA A 87 -13.01 -7.19 -8.67
C ALA A 87 -13.08 -7.34 -10.20
N GLY A 88 -13.35 -6.30 -10.94
CA GLY A 88 -13.47 -6.31 -12.41
C GLY A 88 -12.73 -5.17 -13.09
N VAL A 89 -12.15 -4.22 -12.35
CA VAL A 89 -11.55 -3.00 -12.91
C VAL A 89 -10.06 -2.99 -12.65
N GLY A 90 -9.27 -2.78 -13.68
CA GLY A 90 -7.82 -2.61 -13.61
C GLY A 90 -7.36 -1.17 -13.87
N GLY A 91 -6.11 -0.89 -13.55
CA GLY A 91 -5.49 0.41 -13.80
C GLY A 91 -5.47 0.79 -15.27
N ALA A 92 -5.24 -0.18 -16.16
CA ALA A 92 -5.27 0.05 -17.61
C ALA A 92 -6.63 0.59 -18.07
N GLU A 93 -7.72 0.00 -17.62
CA GLU A 93 -9.07 0.45 -17.95
C GLU A 93 -9.32 1.87 -17.43
N ARG A 94 -8.94 2.15 -16.17
CA ARG A 94 -9.11 3.47 -15.58
C ARG A 94 -8.30 4.54 -16.30
N LEU A 95 -7.06 4.25 -16.64
CA LEU A 95 -6.15 5.18 -17.33
C LEU A 95 -6.45 5.32 -18.85
N SER A 96 -7.31 4.47 -19.43
CA SER A 96 -7.83 4.68 -20.78
C SER A 96 -8.74 5.90 -20.88
N ASN A 97 -9.33 6.31 -19.77
CA ASN A 97 -10.05 7.57 -19.69
C ASN A 97 -9.06 8.74 -19.60
N GLU A 98 -9.06 9.63 -20.59
CA GLU A 98 -8.12 10.74 -20.69
C GLU A 98 -8.14 11.66 -19.46
N ARG A 99 -9.32 11.95 -18.91
CA ARG A 99 -9.44 12.79 -17.72
C ARG A 99 -8.76 12.15 -16.50
N VAL A 100 -8.95 10.85 -16.30
CA VAL A 100 -8.30 10.10 -15.21
C VAL A 100 -6.79 10.09 -15.42
N ARG A 101 -6.33 9.84 -16.64
CA ARG A 101 -4.92 9.85 -17.00
C ARG A 101 -4.26 11.19 -16.71
N LEU A 102 -4.85 12.30 -17.16
CA LEU A 102 -4.32 13.65 -16.91
C LEU A 102 -4.30 14.00 -15.42
N GLN A 103 -5.31 13.58 -14.66
CA GLN A 103 -5.31 13.77 -13.21
C GLN A 103 -4.21 12.94 -12.53
N ALA A 104 -4.00 11.69 -12.95
CA ALA A 104 -2.92 10.85 -12.44
C ALA A 104 -1.55 11.46 -12.77
N GLU A 105 -1.31 11.89 -14.01
CA GLU A 105 -0.08 12.63 -14.42
C GLU A 105 0.17 13.84 -13.53
N GLY A 106 -0.88 14.60 -13.21
CA GLY A 106 -0.80 15.75 -12.29
C GLY A 106 -0.34 15.37 -10.89
N MET A 107 -0.66 14.16 -10.43
CA MET A 107 -0.23 13.64 -9.12
C MET A 107 1.23 13.17 -9.10
N LEU A 108 1.82 12.85 -10.26
CA LEU A 108 3.22 12.42 -10.34
C LEU A 108 4.22 13.50 -9.88
N ARG A 109 3.79 14.75 -9.74
CA ARG A 109 4.58 15.80 -9.11
C ARG A 109 4.89 15.54 -7.63
N ARG A 110 4.16 14.61 -7.00
CA ARG A 110 4.39 14.18 -5.60
C ARG A 110 5.32 12.99 -5.48
N CYS A 111 5.76 12.44 -6.61
CA CYS A 111 6.78 11.41 -6.61
C CYS A 111 8.11 11.99 -6.13
N GLU A 112 8.82 11.22 -5.34
CA GLU A 112 10.10 11.59 -4.78
C GLU A 112 11.21 10.81 -5.46
N ALA A 113 12.30 11.50 -5.82
CA ALA A 113 13.52 10.85 -6.24
C ALA A 113 14.14 10.12 -5.03
N ARG A 114 14.31 8.81 -5.13
CA ARG A 114 14.92 7.98 -4.08
C ARG A 114 16.43 7.87 -4.27
N THR A 115 16.85 7.59 -5.49
CA THR A 115 18.26 7.45 -5.85
C THR A 115 18.53 8.04 -7.21
N SER A 116 19.73 8.61 -7.39
CA SER A 116 20.26 9.03 -8.67
C SER A 116 21.64 8.45 -8.85
N ARG A 117 21.88 7.78 -9.97
CA ARG A 117 23.17 7.21 -10.36
C ARG A 117 23.69 7.93 -11.59
N PHE A 118 24.85 8.55 -11.45
CA PHE A 118 25.51 9.26 -12.53
C PHE A 118 26.51 8.34 -13.22
N LEU A 119 26.39 8.25 -14.53
CA LEU A 119 27.22 7.40 -15.36
C LEU A 119 28.38 8.20 -15.99
N SER A 120 29.43 7.49 -16.43
CA SER A 120 30.65 8.10 -16.96
C SER A 120 30.47 8.83 -18.29
N ASP A 121 29.45 8.48 -19.04
CA ASP A 121 29.03 9.12 -20.30
C ASP A 121 28.14 10.35 -20.09
N GLY A 122 27.86 10.70 -18.83
CA GLY A 122 27.00 11.82 -18.44
C GLY A 122 25.53 11.46 -18.34
N ALA A 123 25.15 10.23 -18.63
CA ALA A 123 23.77 9.76 -18.41
C ALA A 123 23.45 9.69 -16.91
N VAL A 124 22.17 9.75 -16.60
CA VAL A 124 21.65 9.64 -15.25
C VAL A 124 20.55 8.59 -15.20
N ASP A 125 20.68 7.63 -14.30
CA ASP A 125 19.57 6.76 -13.92
C ASP A 125 18.96 7.27 -12.61
N MET A 126 17.64 7.36 -12.56
CA MET A 126 16.91 7.84 -11.41
C MET A 126 15.79 6.90 -11.02
N THR A 127 15.72 6.54 -9.74
CA THR A 127 14.58 5.80 -9.19
C THR A 127 13.65 6.80 -8.52
N VAL A 128 12.36 6.75 -8.88
CA VAL A 128 11.30 7.53 -8.23
C VAL A 128 10.35 6.63 -7.47
N ALA A 129 9.81 7.15 -6.38
CA ALA A 129 8.77 6.51 -5.58
C ALA A 129 7.55 7.44 -5.50
N CYS A 130 6.39 6.89 -5.83
CA CYS A 130 5.13 7.62 -5.87
C CYS A 130 4.15 7.00 -4.88
N PRO A 131 3.59 7.78 -3.91
CA PRO A 131 2.59 7.24 -3.01
C PRO A 131 1.34 6.84 -3.79
N LEU A 132 0.92 5.58 -3.63
CA LEU A 132 -0.28 5.01 -4.24
C LEU A 132 -1.52 5.25 -3.39
N GLU A 133 -1.36 5.74 -2.18
CA GLU A 133 -2.44 6.12 -1.28
C GLU A 133 -2.96 7.54 -1.52
N GLY A 134 -4.04 7.92 -0.86
CA GLY A 134 -4.57 9.28 -0.86
C GLY A 134 -5.06 9.72 -2.25
N GLY A 135 -4.45 10.79 -2.79
CA GLY A 135 -4.92 11.42 -4.01
C GLY A 135 -4.84 10.54 -5.25
N LEU A 136 -3.76 9.77 -5.44
CA LEU A 136 -3.60 8.88 -6.60
C LEU A 136 -4.58 7.71 -6.52
N ALA A 137 -4.73 7.07 -5.36
CA ALA A 137 -5.75 6.04 -5.16
C ALA A 137 -7.16 6.58 -5.45
N ALA A 138 -7.50 7.76 -4.93
CA ALA A 138 -8.81 8.37 -5.14
C ALA A 138 -9.13 8.67 -6.61
N ILE A 139 -8.12 8.98 -7.44
CA ILE A 139 -8.27 9.20 -8.89
C ILE A 139 -8.48 7.86 -9.62
N LEU A 140 -7.75 6.84 -9.24
CA LEU A 140 -7.83 5.52 -9.86
C LEU A 140 -9.12 4.77 -9.50
N LEU A 141 -9.65 4.99 -8.31
CA LEU A 141 -10.91 4.37 -7.91
C LEU A 141 -12.05 4.81 -8.85
N PRO A 142 -12.95 3.90 -9.24
CA PRO A 142 -14.14 4.26 -10.01
C PRO A 142 -15.03 5.21 -9.20
N PRO A 143 -15.75 6.14 -9.86
CA PRO A 143 -16.73 6.95 -9.16
C PRO A 143 -17.77 6.02 -8.55
N LEU A 144 -18.08 6.24 -7.28
CA LEU A 144 -19.21 5.55 -6.66
C LEU A 144 -20.48 6.07 -7.33
N GLU A 145 -21.20 5.17 -7.97
CA GLU A 145 -22.62 5.44 -8.26
C GLU A 145 -23.28 5.73 -6.92
N THR A 146 -24.02 6.82 -6.83
CA THR A 146 -24.57 7.41 -5.60
C THR A 146 -25.38 6.38 -4.78
N ARG A 147 -24.68 5.46 -4.15
CA ARG A 147 -25.20 4.61 -3.10
C ARG A 147 -24.96 5.37 -1.80
N THR A 148 -26.01 5.95 -1.27
CA THR A 148 -25.98 6.45 0.11
C THR A 148 -25.57 5.27 0.98
N PRO A 149 -24.42 5.33 1.71
CA PRO A 149 -24.09 4.27 2.64
C PRO A 149 -25.27 4.10 3.57
N GLU A 150 -25.78 2.87 3.72
CA GLU A 150 -26.80 2.61 4.73
C GLU A 150 -26.25 3.11 6.08
N PRO A 151 -27.07 3.84 6.87
CA PRO A 151 -26.68 4.23 8.21
C PRO A 151 -26.30 2.95 8.95
N VAL A 152 -25.10 2.92 9.52
CA VAL A 152 -24.72 1.84 10.42
C VAL A 152 -25.43 2.11 11.73
N ASP A 153 -26.67 1.62 11.86
CA ASP A 153 -27.44 1.61 13.08
C ASP A 153 -26.97 0.43 13.93
N GLY A 154 -25.99 0.69 14.77
CA GLY A 154 -25.47 -0.27 15.73
C GLY A 154 -24.82 0.43 16.92
N PRO A 155 -24.68 -0.24 18.07
CA PRO A 155 -23.91 0.31 19.16
C PRO A 155 -22.48 0.65 18.71
N PRO A 156 -21.81 1.63 19.32
CA PRO A 156 -20.42 1.91 19.04
C PRO A 156 -19.62 0.63 19.18
N SER A 157 -18.81 0.30 18.16
CA SER A 157 -17.92 -0.84 18.25
C SER A 157 -16.91 -0.65 19.38
N GLU A 158 -16.61 -1.73 20.10
CA GLU A 158 -15.51 -1.74 21.09
C GLU A 158 -14.13 -1.82 20.41
N HIS A 159 -14.10 -2.14 19.12
CA HIS A 159 -12.88 -2.31 18.36
C HIS A 159 -12.52 -1.07 17.55
N THR A 160 -11.22 -0.81 17.47
CA THR A 160 -10.68 0.38 16.79
C THR A 160 -10.41 0.16 15.30
N GLY A 161 -10.38 -1.08 14.84
CA GLY A 161 -10.15 -1.46 13.45
C GLY A 161 -10.34 -2.95 13.23
N VAL A 162 -10.18 -3.39 11.99
CA VAL A 162 -10.36 -4.78 11.57
C VAL A 162 -9.07 -5.29 10.92
N VAL A 163 -8.56 -6.40 11.42
CA VAL A 163 -7.47 -7.18 10.82
C VAL A 163 -8.08 -8.36 10.10
N VAL A 164 -7.89 -8.43 8.79
CA VAL A 164 -8.43 -9.48 7.91
C VAL A 164 -7.30 -10.41 7.50
N VAL A 165 -7.32 -11.64 7.97
CA VAL A 165 -6.35 -12.68 7.59
C VAL A 165 -6.89 -13.44 6.38
N VAL A 166 -6.13 -13.45 5.28
CA VAL A 166 -6.55 -14.11 4.03
C VAL A 166 -5.98 -15.51 3.96
N GLU A 167 -6.86 -16.49 3.73
CA GLU A 167 -6.51 -17.87 3.45
C GLU A 167 -6.56 -18.15 1.95
N GLY A 168 -5.53 -18.82 1.42
CA GLY A 168 -5.37 -19.08 -0.01
C GLY A 168 -4.70 -17.95 -0.79
N GLU A 169 -4.51 -18.16 -2.08
CA GLU A 169 -3.84 -17.18 -2.94
C GLU A 169 -4.72 -15.94 -3.15
N TYR A 170 -4.13 -14.77 -2.93
CA TYR A 170 -4.82 -13.49 -3.14
C TYR A 170 -3.86 -12.42 -3.64
N ALA A 171 -4.22 -11.78 -4.74
CA ALA A 171 -3.50 -10.62 -5.27
C ALA A 171 -4.07 -9.33 -4.68
N PRO A 172 -3.24 -8.45 -4.09
CA PRO A 172 -3.71 -7.20 -3.50
C PRO A 172 -4.35 -6.27 -4.54
N ARG A 173 -5.27 -5.41 -4.08
CA ARG A 173 -6.05 -4.47 -4.89
C ARG A 173 -6.21 -3.14 -4.17
N LEU A 174 -6.44 -2.07 -4.91
CA LEU A 174 -6.71 -0.76 -4.30
C LEU A 174 -8.03 -0.73 -3.51
N ALA A 175 -9.04 -1.45 -3.99
CA ALA A 175 -10.35 -1.55 -3.34
C ALA A 175 -10.78 -3.03 -3.28
N PRO A 176 -10.25 -3.81 -2.34
CA PRO A 176 -10.66 -5.19 -2.16
C PRO A 176 -12.13 -5.28 -1.74
N ARG A 177 -12.81 -6.34 -2.18
CA ARG A 177 -14.18 -6.63 -1.79
C ARG A 177 -14.23 -7.84 -0.89
N ILE A 178 -14.96 -7.72 0.21
CA ILE A 178 -15.29 -8.84 1.10
C ILE A 178 -16.79 -9.09 0.97
N VAL A 179 -17.17 -10.30 0.64
CA VAL A 179 -18.55 -10.72 0.47
C VAL A 179 -18.91 -11.85 1.43
N ASP A 180 -20.20 -12.00 1.74
CA ASP A 180 -20.69 -13.18 2.46
C ASP A 180 -21.00 -14.32 1.49
N ASP A 181 -21.42 -15.48 2.02
CA ASP A 181 -21.80 -16.67 1.29
C ASP A 181 -22.98 -16.49 0.32
N SER A 182 -23.77 -15.44 0.51
CA SER A 182 -24.83 -15.04 -0.42
C SER A 182 -24.35 -14.12 -1.54
N GLY A 183 -23.06 -13.72 -1.53
CA GLY A 183 -22.47 -12.75 -2.46
C GLY A 183 -22.75 -11.30 -2.11
N ARG A 184 -23.35 -11.01 -0.94
CA ARG A 184 -23.58 -9.63 -0.50
C ARG A 184 -22.28 -9.02 -0.01
N GLU A 185 -22.00 -7.80 -0.47
CA GLU A 185 -20.83 -7.05 -0.06
C GLU A 185 -20.91 -6.61 1.41
N LEU A 186 -19.89 -6.98 2.18
CA LEU A 186 -19.70 -6.58 3.57
C LEU A 186 -18.70 -5.44 3.68
N TYR A 187 -17.72 -5.42 2.79
CA TYR A 187 -16.70 -4.38 2.68
C TYR A 187 -16.30 -4.19 1.22
N GLY A 188 -16.07 -2.95 0.84
CA GLY A 188 -15.60 -2.53 -0.48
C GLY A 188 -15.44 -1.03 -0.53
N GLN A 189 -15.21 -0.49 -1.72
CA GLN A 189 -15.03 0.96 -1.90
C GLN A 189 -16.21 1.77 -1.33
N ALA A 190 -17.45 1.30 -1.51
CA ALA A 190 -18.64 1.99 -1.05
C ALA A 190 -18.78 2.03 0.48
N SER A 191 -18.11 1.13 1.19
CA SER A 191 -18.12 1.08 2.66
C SER A 191 -17.25 2.17 3.29
N VAL A 192 -16.27 2.71 2.54
CA VAL A 192 -15.27 3.65 3.07
C VAL A 192 -15.69 5.09 2.78
N GLY A 193 -15.67 5.91 3.82
CA GLY A 193 -15.99 7.33 3.68
C GLY A 193 -14.96 8.07 2.82
N SER A 194 -15.41 9.03 2.00
CA SER A 194 -14.56 9.77 1.06
C SER A 194 -13.38 10.48 1.72
N ASN A 195 -13.49 10.87 2.99
CA ASN A 195 -12.39 11.48 3.75
C ASN A 195 -11.31 10.45 4.09
N ALA A 196 -11.70 9.24 4.47
CA ALA A 196 -10.77 8.15 4.74
C ALA A 196 -10.04 7.72 3.46
N VAL A 197 -10.76 7.57 2.35
CA VAL A 197 -10.15 7.28 1.03
C VAL A 197 -9.10 8.32 0.65
N ARG A 198 -9.38 9.61 0.83
CA ARG A 198 -8.42 10.68 0.54
C ARG A 198 -7.23 10.72 1.48
N ARG A 199 -7.39 10.25 2.72
CA ARG A 199 -6.35 10.26 3.74
C ARG A 199 -5.36 9.11 3.53
N TRP A 200 -5.85 7.90 3.37
CA TRP A 200 -5.03 6.69 3.37
C TRP A 200 -5.53 5.55 2.46
N GLY A 201 -6.46 5.83 1.55
CA GLY A 201 -7.04 4.80 0.68
C GLY A 201 -8.10 3.93 1.38
N THR A 202 -8.44 2.80 0.76
CA THR A 202 -9.47 1.89 1.30
C THR A 202 -8.89 0.91 2.33
N VAL A 203 -7.69 0.39 2.11
CA VAL A 203 -7.09 -0.70 2.89
C VAL A 203 -5.59 -0.52 3.03
N ALA A 204 -4.99 -1.11 4.06
CA ALA A 204 -3.55 -1.37 4.15
C ALA A 204 -3.28 -2.88 4.05
N TYR A 205 -2.05 -3.24 3.67
CA TYR A 205 -1.61 -4.61 3.52
C TYR A 205 -0.38 -4.88 4.38
N THR A 206 -0.30 -6.07 4.96
CA THR A 206 0.88 -6.56 5.67
C THR A 206 1.11 -8.03 5.35
N LYS A 207 2.27 -8.56 5.73
CA LYS A 207 2.61 -9.98 5.55
C LYS A 207 2.43 -10.81 6.83
N SER A 208 2.16 -10.16 7.97
CA SER A 208 1.95 -10.86 9.23
C SER A 208 0.81 -10.25 10.04
N GLU A 209 0.14 -11.08 10.83
CA GLU A 209 -0.92 -10.62 11.73
C GLU A 209 -0.35 -9.69 12.83
N ALA A 210 0.89 -9.94 13.27
CA ALA A 210 1.54 -9.08 14.27
C ALA A 210 1.73 -7.65 13.74
N SER A 211 2.24 -7.50 12.50
CA SER A 211 2.37 -6.21 11.83
C SER A 211 1.00 -5.56 11.60
N ALA A 212 -0.02 -6.34 11.22
CA ALA A 212 -1.37 -5.82 11.03
C ALA A 212 -1.99 -5.26 12.30
N ARG A 213 -1.80 -5.96 13.43
CA ARG A 213 -2.29 -5.48 14.74
C ARG A 213 -1.54 -4.26 15.25
N ALA A 214 -0.25 -4.14 14.91
CA ALA A 214 0.58 -2.97 15.25
C ALA A 214 0.43 -1.80 14.27
N HIS A 215 -0.28 -1.99 13.15
CA HIS A 215 -0.41 -0.98 12.12
C HIS A 215 -1.27 0.20 12.61
N PRO A 216 -0.85 1.47 12.39
CA PRO A 216 -1.58 2.65 12.86
C PRO A 216 -3.05 2.70 12.42
N ARG A 217 -3.36 2.11 11.27
CA ARG A 217 -4.74 2.06 10.74
C ARG A 217 -5.66 1.14 11.55
N SER A 218 -5.16 0.05 12.14
CA SER A 218 -5.96 -0.86 12.96
C SER A 218 -6.27 -0.31 14.35
N GLY A 219 -5.49 0.67 14.84
CA GLY A 219 -5.65 1.27 16.17
C GLY A 219 -5.21 0.34 17.31
N ASP A 220 -5.64 0.63 18.53
CA ASP A 220 -5.11 0.00 19.73
C ASP A 220 -5.79 -1.34 20.08
N ALA A 221 -7.02 -1.54 19.64
CA ALA A 221 -7.83 -2.72 19.96
C ALA A 221 -8.53 -3.29 18.70
N PRO A 222 -7.79 -3.77 17.69
CA PRO A 222 -8.41 -4.31 16.48
C PRO A 222 -9.03 -5.69 16.72
N VAL A 223 -10.15 -5.97 16.05
CA VAL A 223 -10.70 -7.33 15.93
C VAL A 223 -10.09 -8.05 14.73
N GLY A 224 -9.83 -9.36 14.87
CA GLY A 224 -9.36 -10.24 13.80
C GLY A 224 -10.47 -11.06 13.20
N VAL A 225 -10.47 -11.19 11.85
CA VAL A 225 -11.34 -12.11 11.11
C VAL A 225 -10.53 -12.87 10.07
N SER A 226 -10.88 -14.14 9.83
CA SER A 226 -10.32 -14.92 8.72
C SER A 226 -11.30 -14.97 7.56
N VAL A 227 -10.77 -14.83 6.35
CA VAL A 227 -11.54 -14.90 5.11
C VAL A 227 -10.81 -15.76 4.10
N SER A 228 -11.53 -16.41 3.20
CA SER A 228 -10.93 -17.17 2.11
C SER A 228 -10.88 -16.38 0.82
N SER A 229 -9.90 -16.67 -0.03
CA SER A 229 -9.86 -16.11 -1.38
C SER A 229 -10.92 -16.77 -2.26
N ALA A 230 -11.72 -15.95 -2.94
CA ALA A 230 -12.76 -16.39 -3.89
C ALA A 230 -12.61 -15.62 -5.22
N GLY A 231 -11.61 -15.98 -6.01
CA GLY A 231 -11.30 -15.30 -7.26
C GLY A 231 -10.87 -13.85 -7.04
N ASN A 232 -11.72 -12.91 -7.44
CA ASN A 232 -11.44 -11.48 -7.31
C ASN A 232 -11.98 -10.84 -6.02
N ALA A 233 -12.63 -11.60 -5.16
CA ALA A 233 -13.17 -11.16 -3.87
C ALA A 233 -12.64 -12.02 -2.73
N LEU A 234 -12.87 -11.57 -1.52
CA LEU A 234 -12.63 -12.30 -0.28
C LEU A 234 -13.98 -12.77 0.27
N LEU A 235 -14.08 -14.03 0.65
CA LEU A 235 -15.30 -14.65 1.17
C LEU A 235 -15.21 -14.75 2.69
N ALA A 236 -16.14 -14.09 3.37
CA ALA A 236 -16.31 -14.16 4.81
C ALA A 236 -17.28 -15.28 5.17
N GLY A 237 -16.85 -16.25 5.98
CA GLY A 237 -17.75 -17.21 6.60
C GLY A 237 -18.73 -16.53 7.58
N PRO A 238 -19.72 -17.28 8.11
CA PRO A 238 -20.80 -16.69 8.92
C PRO A 238 -20.34 -15.89 10.13
N GLU A 239 -19.30 -16.36 10.84
CA GLU A 239 -18.74 -15.67 12.00
C GLU A 239 -18.02 -14.38 11.61
N ALA A 240 -17.14 -14.43 10.60
CA ALA A 240 -16.45 -13.26 10.07
C ALA A 240 -17.44 -12.22 9.51
N ALA A 241 -18.48 -12.67 8.81
CA ALA A 241 -19.52 -11.80 8.30
C ALA A 241 -20.32 -11.11 9.42
N GLN A 242 -20.57 -11.79 10.54
CA GLN A 242 -21.21 -11.18 11.69
C GLN A 242 -20.34 -10.10 12.32
N VAL A 243 -19.04 -10.35 12.52
CA VAL A 243 -18.08 -9.38 13.03
C VAL A 243 -18.00 -8.17 12.10
N LEU A 244 -17.83 -8.37 10.78
CA LEU A 244 -17.75 -7.27 9.82
C LEU A 244 -19.00 -6.39 9.84
N ARG A 245 -20.19 -6.96 10.03
CA ARG A 245 -21.43 -6.17 10.13
C ARG A 245 -21.49 -5.33 11.42
N SER A 246 -20.88 -5.79 12.52
CA SER A 246 -20.84 -5.01 13.78
C SER A 246 -19.80 -3.89 13.75
N GLU A 247 -18.79 -3.95 12.88
CA GLU A 247 -17.67 -3.00 12.84
C GLU A 247 -17.87 -1.86 11.81
N GLY A 248 -19.10 -1.51 11.50
CA GLY A 248 -19.42 -0.55 10.45
C GLY A 248 -18.72 0.80 10.56
N MET A 249 -18.47 1.30 11.78
CA MET A 249 -17.72 2.54 11.99
C MET A 249 -16.26 2.38 11.55
N ALA A 250 -15.58 1.33 11.99
CA ALA A 250 -14.19 1.04 11.61
C ALA A 250 -14.06 0.84 10.08
N LEU A 251 -15.02 0.15 9.46
CA LEU A 251 -15.07 -0.03 8.01
C LEU A 251 -15.23 1.31 7.28
N ARG A 252 -16.10 2.18 7.75
CA ARG A 252 -16.34 3.52 7.18
C ARG A 252 -15.11 4.42 7.28
N GLU A 253 -14.35 4.31 8.35
CA GLU A 253 -13.10 5.03 8.54
C GLU A 253 -11.93 4.40 7.77
N GLY A 254 -12.16 3.31 7.03
CA GLY A 254 -11.13 2.58 6.30
C GLY A 254 -10.09 1.94 7.23
N ARG A 255 -10.46 1.63 8.47
CA ARG A 255 -9.59 1.02 9.48
C ARG A 255 -9.52 -0.50 9.28
N VAL A 256 -9.12 -0.88 8.07
CA VAL A 256 -8.99 -2.28 7.64
C VAL A 256 -7.55 -2.53 7.23
N VAL A 257 -6.95 -3.58 7.80
CA VAL A 257 -5.62 -4.06 7.43
C VAL A 257 -5.74 -5.51 7.02
N ILE A 258 -5.32 -5.82 5.80
CA ILE A 258 -5.36 -7.17 5.23
C ILE A 258 -3.99 -7.82 5.36
N VAL A 259 -3.96 -9.00 5.96
CA VAL A 259 -2.77 -9.85 6.03
C VAL A 259 -2.76 -10.74 4.79
N LEU A 260 -1.78 -10.52 3.92
CA LEU A 260 -1.59 -11.32 2.72
C LEU A 260 -1.02 -12.69 3.07
N PRO A 261 -1.43 -13.75 2.34
CA PRO A 261 -0.87 -15.07 2.53
C PRO A 261 0.64 -15.07 2.28
N ALA A 262 1.35 -16.01 2.94
CA ALA A 262 2.72 -16.30 2.58
C ALA A 262 2.77 -16.81 1.13
N PRO A 263 3.85 -16.49 0.37
CA PRO A 263 4.03 -16.96 -1.01
C PRO A 263 4.15 -18.46 -1.12
#